data_b284fb514f9700eaf07648a48ee35642
#
_entry.id   b284fb514f9700eaf07648a48ee35642
#
_cell.length_a   1.000
_cell.length_b   1.000
_cell.length_c   1.000
_cell.angle_alpha   90.00
_cell.angle_beta   90.00
_cell.angle_gamma   90.00
#
_symmetry.space_group_name_H-M   'P 1'
#
loop_
_entity.id
_entity.type
_entity.pdbx_description
1 polymer ?
#
loop_
_entity_poly.entity_id
_entity_poly.type
_entity_poly.pdbx_seq_one_letter_code
_entity_poly.pdbx_strand_id
1 'polypeptide(L)'
;IRDPEMSRGLGDVYKRQGSGRSIEAYSMYEELCKCQELFTKFGGHPMAAGLSLPEANVEIFREKINACCGLTEEDFIPKIKIDIPMPVDYPDIPLVNELLLLEPFGKANVKPQFADKNLGIDRAVVVGKNQNVLKLTLKTERGKSISAVYFGDVEEFREYYGRKYGENEVQQAFLGRTNGIRMSVVYYPEINRYQGNESIQIVIKNYQ
;
A
#
# COMPACT_ATOMS: atom_id res chain seq x y z
N ILE A 1 12.52 -12.87 -1.48
CA ILE A 1 12.50 -12.64 -2.95
C ILE A 1 11.62 -13.72 -3.54
N ARG A 2 10.44 -13.35 -4.12
CA ARG A 2 9.63 -14.31 -4.88
C ARG A 2 10.41 -14.78 -6.09
N ASP A 3 10.40 -16.08 -6.34
CA ASP A 3 10.96 -16.65 -7.57
C ASP A 3 10.39 -15.90 -8.79
N PRO A 4 11.24 -15.42 -9.72
CA PRO A 4 10.75 -14.79 -10.93
C PRO A 4 9.97 -15.84 -11.73
N GLU A 5 8.71 -15.53 -12.08
CA GLU A 5 7.93 -16.38 -12.99
C GLU A 5 8.66 -16.46 -14.33
N MET A 6 9.17 -17.64 -14.64
CA MET A 6 9.90 -17.90 -15.88
C MET A 6 8.92 -18.10 -17.02
N SER A 7 8.79 -17.11 -17.90
CA SER A 7 8.08 -17.24 -19.16
C SER A 7 8.83 -18.22 -20.07
N ARG A 8 8.22 -19.35 -20.39
CA ARG A 8 8.73 -20.32 -21.36
C ARG A 8 8.45 -19.83 -22.78
N GLY A 9 9.38 -19.05 -23.34
CA GLY A 9 9.37 -18.72 -24.76
C GLY A 9 9.88 -19.90 -25.61
N LEU A 10 9.26 -20.13 -26.75
CA LEU A 10 9.72 -21.05 -27.79
C LEU A 10 11.02 -20.50 -28.43
N GLY A 11 12.17 -20.94 -27.97
CA GLY A 11 13.48 -20.60 -28.55
C GLY A 11 14.63 -20.94 -27.63
N ASP A 12 15.56 -21.75 -28.12
CA ASP A 12 16.79 -22.23 -27.47
C ASP A 12 16.60 -22.82 -26.07
N VAL A 13 16.58 -24.13 -25.97
CA VAL A 13 16.40 -24.96 -24.75
C VAL A 13 17.42 -24.63 -23.64
N TYR A 14 18.47 -23.85 -23.94
CA TYR A 14 19.59 -23.57 -23.06
C TYR A 14 19.63 -22.09 -22.58
N LYS A 15 18.65 -21.26 -22.93
CA LYS A 15 18.57 -19.86 -22.49
C LYS A 15 17.37 -19.63 -21.62
N ARG A 16 17.58 -18.94 -20.51
CA ARG A 16 16.53 -18.48 -19.58
C ARG A 16 16.36 -16.96 -19.68
N GLN A 17 15.15 -16.50 -19.52
CA GLN A 17 14.83 -15.07 -19.46
C GLN A 17 14.22 -14.74 -18.12
N GLY A 18 14.57 -13.58 -17.59
CA GLY A 18 14.03 -13.05 -16.34
C GLY A 18 13.57 -11.61 -16.51
N SER A 19 12.54 -11.25 -15.75
CA SER A 19 12.08 -9.89 -15.58
C SER A 19 11.96 -9.61 -14.10
N GLY A 20 12.66 -8.56 -13.62
CA GLY A 20 12.67 -8.16 -12.22
C GLY A 20 11.96 -6.83 -11.99
N ARG A 21 11.43 -6.68 -10.78
CA ARG A 21 10.96 -5.41 -10.21
C ARG A 21 11.68 -5.17 -8.91
N SER A 22 11.95 -3.90 -8.59
CA SER A 22 12.74 -3.52 -7.44
C SER A 22 11.99 -2.58 -6.49
N ILE A 23 12.62 -2.28 -5.38
CA ILE A 23 12.25 -1.26 -4.41
C ILE A 23 13.18 -0.04 -4.55
N GLU A 24 12.81 1.11 -3.99
CA GLU A 24 13.59 2.36 -4.12
C GLU A 24 15.01 2.24 -3.55
N ALA A 25 15.20 1.41 -2.52
CA ALA A 25 16.50 1.19 -1.89
C ALA A 25 17.44 0.27 -2.69
N TYR A 26 16.97 -0.36 -3.80
CA TYR A 26 17.74 -1.33 -4.57
C TYR A 26 17.67 -1.04 -6.06
N SER A 27 18.75 -0.51 -6.62
CA SER A 27 18.85 -0.26 -8.07
C SER A 27 19.08 -1.58 -8.81
N MET A 28 18.01 -2.16 -9.33
CA MET A 28 18.07 -3.43 -10.09
C MET A 28 19.11 -3.38 -11.21
N TYR A 29 19.17 -2.27 -11.96
CA TYR A 29 20.12 -2.13 -13.05
C TYR A 29 21.57 -2.15 -12.58
N GLU A 30 21.91 -1.38 -11.55
CA GLU A 30 23.28 -1.33 -11.01
C GLU A 30 23.71 -2.67 -10.41
N GLU A 31 22.81 -3.36 -9.74
CA GLU A 31 23.09 -4.68 -9.17
C GLU A 31 23.29 -5.73 -10.27
N LEU A 32 22.51 -5.67 -11.35
CA LEU A 32 22.74 -6.55 -12.51
C LEU A 32 24.08 -6.25 -13.21
N CYS A 33 24.53 -5.00 -13.24
CA CYS A 33 25.84 -4.66 -13.78
C CYS A 33 27.00 -5.38 -13.05
N LYS A 34 26.85 -5.68 -11.76
CA LYS A 34 27.84 -6.44 -10.99
C LYS A 34 27.95 -7.91 -11.41
N CYS A 35 26.94 -8.40 -12.17
CA CYS A 35 26.83 -9.79 -12.62
C CYS A 35 26.83 -9.89 -14.15
N GLN A 36 27.23 -8.84 -14.88
CA GLN A 36 27.05 -8.71 -16.33
C GLN A 36 27.69 -9.85 -17.14
N GLU A 37 28.77 -10.44 -16.65
CA GLU A 37 29.48 -11.53 -17.32
C GLU A 37 28.65 -12.84 -17.39
N LEU A 38 27.59 -12.96 -16.58
CA LEU A 38 26.72 -14.15 -16.57
C LEU A 38 25.61 -14.04 -17.61
N PHE A 39 25.36 -12.86 -18.16
CA PHE A 39 24.24 -12.61 -19.05
C PHE A 39 24.64 -12.65 -20.53
N THR A 40 23.73 -13.12 -21.38
CA THR A 40 23.82 -12.95 -22.83
C THR A 40 23.22 -11.62 -23.26
N LYS A 41 22.23 -11.11 -22.49
CA LYS A 41 21.59 -9.81 -22.69
C LYS A 41 20.96 -9.37 -21.38
N PHE A 42 21.09 -8.08 -21.06
CA PHE A 42 20.33 -7.47 -19.97
C PHE A 42 20.13 -5.98 -20.25
N GLY A 43 19.17 -5.37 -19.56
CA GLY A 43 18.91 -3.94 -19.62
C GLY A 43 17.70 -3.57 -18.77
N GLY A 44 17.58 -2.28 -18.46
CA GLY A 44 16.50 -1.76 -17.62
C GLY A 44 16.84 -0.43 -17.01
N HIS A 45 16.20 -0.15 -15.90
CA HIS A 45 16.41 1.03 -15.06
C HIS A 45 16.34 0.64 -13.58
N PRO A 46 16.59 1.53 -12.60
CA PRO A 46 16.64 1.16 -11.18
C PRO A 46 15.48 0.31 -10.68
N MET A 47 14.24 0.59 -11.11
CA MET A 47 13.03 -0.07 -10.60
C MET A 47 12.63 -1.34 -11.37
N ALA A 48 13.21 -1.60 -12.55
CA ALA A 48 12.84 -2.76 -13.36
C ALA A 48 13.92 -3.10 -14.37
N ALA A 49 14.21 -4.38 -14.53
CA ALA A 49 15.15 -4.84 -15.53
C ALA A 49 14.74 -6.20 -16.12
N GLY A 50 15.19 -6.44 -17.33
CA GLY A 50 15.08 -7.71 -18.02
C GLY A 50 16.44 -8.29 -18.31
N LEU A 51 16.58 -9.60 -18.29
CA LEU A 51 17.82 -10.31 -18.56
C LEU A 51 17.60 -11.62 -19.31
N SER A 52 18.66 -12.08 -19.96
CA SER A 52 18.75 -13.41 -20.56
C SER A 52 20.11 -14.01 -20.21
N LEU A 53 20.13 -15.27 -19.82
CA LEU A 53 21.36 -15.96 -19.43
C LEU A 53 21.27 -17.46 -19.82
N PRO A 54 22.44 -18.13 -19.98
CA PRO A 54 22.49 -19.59 -20.10
C PRO A 54 21.89 -20.25 -18.85
N GLU A 55 21.22 -21.39 -19.03
CA GLU A 55 20.64 -22.13 -17.90
C GLU A 55 21.68 -22.50 -16.84
N ALA A 56 22.88 -22.87 -17.26
CA ALA A 56 23.98 -23.19 -16.36
C ALA A 56 24.40 -22.02 -15.43
N ASN A 57 24.10 -20.77 -15.81
CA ASN A 57 24.45 -19.59 -15.04
C ASN A 57 23.37 -19.18 -14.03
N VAL A 58 22.20 -19.82 -14.02
CA VAL A 58 21.06 -19.41 -13.17
C VAL A 58 21.42 -19.46 -11.69
N GLU A 59 21.98 -20.57 -11.23
CA GLU A 59 22.34 -20.72 -9.81
C GLU A 59 23.54 -19.82 -9.44
N ILE A 60 24.53 -19.70 -10.31
CA ILE A 60 25.67 -18.81 -10.12
C ILE A 60 25.18 -17.36 -10.00
N PHE A 61 24.24 -16.96 -10.84
CA PHE A 61 23.61 -15.62 -10.77
C PHE A 61 22.87 -15.41 -9.45
N ARG A 62 22.08 -16.42 -9.01
CA ARG A 62 21.32 -16.34 -7.75
C ARG A 62 22.28 -16.14 -6.56
N GLU A 63 23.33 -16.92 -6.49
CA GLU A 63 24.32 -16.81 -5.42
C GLU A 63 25.03 -15.43 -5.45
N LYS A 64 25.48 -15.02 -6.64
CA LYS A 64 26.23 -13.76 -6.79
C LYS A 64 25.38 -12.54 -6.49
N ILE A 65 24.14 -12.45 -6.99
CA ILE A 65 23.27 -11.31 -6.76
C ILE A 65 22.88 -11.20 -5.27
N ASN A 66 22.67 -12.34 -4.59
CA ASN A 66 22.42 -12.34 -3.16
C ASN A 66 23.67 -11.93 -2.34
N ALA A 67 24.85 -12.40 -2.71
CA ALA A 67 26.10 -12.03 -2.05
C ALA A 67 26.45 -10.54 -2.20
N CYS A 68 26.06 -9.93 -3.32
CA CYS A 68 26.25 -8.49 -3.57
C CYS A 68 25.16 -7.62 -2.97
N CYS A 69 24.07 -8.21 -2.46
CA CYS A 69 22.93 -7.46 -1.91
C CYS A 69 23.32 -6.76 -0.61
N GLY A 70 23.25 -5.43 -0.62
CA GLY A 70 23.54 -4.58 0.55
C GLY A 70 22.30 -4.16 1.33
N LEU A 71 21.11 -4.73 1.05
CA LEU A 71 19.87 -4.38 1.74
C LEU A 71 19.89 -4.88 3.20
N THR A 72 19.33 -4.06 4.08
CA THR A 72 19.11 -4.35 5.49
C THR A 72 17.60 -4.56 5.76
N GLU A 73 17.26 -5.07 6.95
CA GLU A 73 15.85 -5.19 7.36
C GLU A 73 15.09 -3.85 7.31
N GLU A 74 15.77 -2.73 7.55
CA GLU A 74 15.18 -1.38 7.50
C GLU A 74 14.73 -0.98 6.09
N ASP A 75 15.40 -1.49 5.05
CA ASP A 75 15.06 -1.20 3.66
C ASP A 75 13.75 -1.88 3.21
N PHE A 76 13.32 -2.91 3.93
CA PHE A 76 12.07 -3.63 3.71
C PHE A 76 10.89 -3.04 4.48
N ILE A 77 11.11 -2.06 5.35
CA ILE A 77 10.03 -1.38 6.07
C ILE A 77 9.32 -0.43 5.10
N PRO A 78 8.02 -0.64 4.81
CA PRO A 78 7.28 0.23 3.92
C PRO A 78 7.23 1.66 4.47
N LYS A 79 7.75 2.61 3.69
CA LYS A 79 7.69 4.04 4.03
C LYS A 79 6.42 4.65 3.44
N ILE A 80 5.62 5.29 4.29
CA ILE A 80 4.41 6.00 3.87
C ILE A 80 4.73 7.48 3.84
N LYS A 81 4.59 8.08 2.66
CA LYS A 81 4.74 9.52 2.51
C LYS A 81 3.43 10.22 2.90
N ILE A 82 3.51 11.08 3.88
CA ILE A 82 2.42 11.95 4.32
C ILE A 82 2.78 13.37 3.87
N ASP A 83 1.90 14.01 3.09
CA ASP A 83 2.15 15.35 2.60
C ASP A 83 1.89 16.38 3.70
N ILE A 84 0.76 16.26 4.42
CA ILE A 84 0.40 17.18 5.52
C ILE A 84 -0.35 16.41 6.60
N PRO A 85 0.00 16.54 7.89
CA PRO A 85 -0.88 16.14 8.99
C PRO A 85 -2.13 17.04 8.99
N MET A 86 -3.31 16.42 8.85
CA MET A 86 -4.58 17.15 8.79
C MET A 86 -5.66 16.38 9.54
N PRO A 87 -6.40 17.02 10.48
CA PRO A 87 -7.51 16.40 11.16
C PRO A 87 -8.60 15.93 10.18
N VAL A 88 -9.17 14.74 10.40
CA VAL A 88 -10.20 14.15 9.50
C VAL A 88 -11.48 14.98 9.44
N ASP A 89 -11.71 15.88 10.36
CA ASP A 89 -12.87 16.76 10.41
C ASP A 89 -12.63 18.15 9.80
N TYR A 90 -11.40 18.40 9.30
CA TYR A 90 -11.04 19.66 8.63
C TYR A 90 -11.54 19.73 7.18
N PRO A 91 -11.44 18.66 6.35
CA PRO A 91 -11.86 18.74 4.96
C PRO A 91 -13.35 19.09 4.82
N ASP A 92 -13.63 20.05 3.95
CA ASP A 92 -14.95 20.42 3.49
C ASP A 92 -15.06 20.26 1.96
N ILE A 93 -16.26 20.48 1.40
CA ILE A 93 -16.50 20.32 -0.04
C ILE A 93 -15.63 21.28 -0.87
N PRO A 94 -15.48 22.59 -0.52
CA PRO A 94 -14.56 23.48 -1.21
C PRO A 94 -13.14 22.96 -1.28
N LEU A 95 -12.55 22.54 -0.16
CA LEU A 95 -11.18 22.01 -0.12
C LEU A 95 -11.03 20.77 -1.01
N VAL A 96 -12.00 19.85 -0.98
CA VAL A 96 -11.92 18.65 -1.83
C VAL A 96 -12.00 19.03 -3.31
N ASN A 97 -12.82 20.00 -3.69
CA ASN A 97 -12.87 20.51 -5.06
C ASN A 97 -11.55 21.15 -5.50
N GLU A 98 -10.86 21.89 -4.62
CA GLU A 98 -9.52 22.41 -4.89
C GLU A 98 -8.48 21.30 -5.05
N LEU A 99 -8.53 20.25 -4.24
CA LEU A 99 -7.66 19.08 -4.40
C LEU A 99 -7.88 18.35 -5.74
N LEU A 100 -9.11 18.34 -6.25
CA LEU A 100 -9.42 17.74 -7.55
C LEU A 100 -8.81 18.52 -8.72
N LEU A 101 -8.46 19.80 -8.57
CA LEU A 101 -7.74 20.57 -9.59
C LEU A 101 -6.31 20.06 -9.84
N LEU A 102 -5.77 19.26 -8.91
CA LEU A 102 -4.47 18.61 -9.07
C LEU A 102 -4.53 17.37 -9.98
N GLU A 103 -5.70 16.93 -10.41
CA GLU A 103 -5.85 15.81 -11.34
C GLU A 103 -5.29 16.13 -12.77
N PRO A 104 -4.83 15.11 -13.51
CA PRO A 104 -4.90 13.68 -13.24
C PRO A 104 -3.78 13.19 -12.33
N PHE A 105 -4.14 12.35 -11.36
CA PHE A 105 -3.17 11.69 -10.51
C PHE A 105 -2.52 10.48 -11.19
N GLY A 106 -1.26 10.21 -10.88
CA GLY A 106 -0.48 9.12 -11.44
C GLY A 106 0.91 9.01 -10.82
N LYS A 107 1.81 8.28 -11.45
CA LYS A 107 3.14 7.98 -10.90
C LYS A 107 3.97 9.24 -10.57
N ALA A 108 3.92 10.26 -11.42
CA ALA A 108 4.66 11.52 -11.23
C ALA A 108 3.86 12.61 -10.49
N ASN A 109 2.55 12.40 -10.29
CA ASN A 109 1.65 13.30 -9.58
C ASN A 109 0.79 12.45 -8.65
N VAL A 110 1.34 12.06 -7.51
CA VAL A 110 0.68 11.17 -6.55
C VAL A 110 -0.47 11.91 -5.87
N LYS A 111 -1.59 11.23 -5.65
CA LYS A 111 -2.73 11.79 -4.91
C LYS A 111 -2.26 12.19 -3.50
N PRO A 112 -2.56 13.42 -3.05
CA PRO A 112 -2.15 13.89 -1.73
C PRO A 112 -2.61 12.96 -0.61
N GLN A 113 -1.74 12.72 0.37
CA GLN A 113 -2.01 11.87 1.53
C GLN A 113 -1.92 12.70 2.81
N PHE A 114 -2.98 12.62 3.58
CA PHE A 114 -3.11 13.29 4.87
C PHE A 114 -3.06 12.27 5.99
N ALA A 115 -2.73 12.71 7.20
CA ALA A 115 -2.72 11.83 8.36
C ALA A 115 -3.38 12.49 9.56
N ASP A 116 -4.09 11.67 10.33
CA ASP A 116 -4.64 12.03 11.64
C ASP A 116 -4.47 10.86 12.61
N LYS A 117 -4.51 11.14 13.89
CA LYS A 117 -4.26 10.16 14.95
C LYS A 117 -5.29 10.23 16.06
N ASN A 118 -5.30 9.18 16.90
CA ASN A 118 -6.14 9.11 18.09
C ASN A 118 -7.66 9.15 17.82
N LEU A 119 -8.07 8.59 16.67
CA LEU A 119 -9.47 8.50 16.28
C LEU A 119 -10.14 7.29 16.94
N GLY A 120 -11.30 7.50 17.55
CA GLY A 120 -12.13 6.39 18.02
C GLY A 120 -12.88 5.71 16.89
N ILE A 121 -13.24 4.46 17.03
CA ILE A 121 -14.14 3.75 16.10
C ILE A 121 -15.51 3.63 16.77
N ASP A 122 -16.49 4.42 16.34
CA ASP A 122 -17.86 4.31 16.82
C ASP A 122 -18.56 3.09 16.21
N ARG A 123 -18.28 2.79 14.94
CA ARG A 123 -18.88 1.67 14.23
C ARG A 123 -18.01 1.20 13.07
N ALA A 124 -17.97 -0.12 12.87
CA ALA A 124 -17.37 -0.78 11.73
C ALA A 124 -18.40 -1.69 11.04
N VAL A 125 -18.52 -1.62 9.72
CA VAL A 125 -19.44 -2.45 8.94
C VAL A 125 -18.75 -2.93 7.68
N VAL A 126 -18.77 -4.25 7.46
CA VAL A 126 -18.29 -4.82 6.19
C VAL A 126 -19.38 -4.65 5.14
N VAL A 127 -19.01 -4.09 4.01
CA VAL A 127 -19.92 -3.82 2.88
C VAL A 127 -19.30 -4.30 1.56
N GLY A 128 -20.12 -4.24 0.50
CA GLY A 128 -19.71 -4.69 -0.82
C GLY A 128 -20.01 -6.18 -1.08
N LYS A 129 -20.20 -6.51 -2.35
CA LYS A 129 -20.57 -7.87 -2.78
C LYS A 129 -19.51 -8.91 -2.40
N ASN A 130 -18.23 -8.51 -2.37
CA ASN A 130 -17.10 -9.37 -2.05
C ASN A 130 -16.63 -9.23 -0.58
N GLN A 131 -17.36 -8.48 0.26
CA GLN A 131 -17.02 -8.23 1.67
C GLN A 131 -15.60 -7.69 1.89
N ASN A 132 -15.09 -6.92 0.94
CA ASN A 132 -13.74 -6.37 0.91
C ASN A 132 -13.70 -4.85 1.14
N VAL A 133 -14.78 -4.27 1.60
CA VAL A 133 -14.86 -2.85 1.94
C VAL A 133 -15.29 -2.71 3.39
N LEU A 134 -14.49 -2.02 4.18
CA LEU A 134 -14.83 -1.71 5.56
C LEU A 134 -15.30 -0.25 5.62
N LYS A 135 -16.56 -0.05 5.97
CA LYS A 135 -17.13 1.27 6.27
C LYS A 135 -17.01 1.53 7.77
N LEU A 136 -16.37 2.64 8.12
CA LEU A 136 -16.14 3.06 9.50
C LEU A 136 -16.88 4.36 9.79
N THR A 137 -17.35 4.51 11.01
CA THR A 137 -17.68 5.80 11.59
C THR A 137 -16.60 6.09 12.61
N LEU A 138 -15.76 7.09 12.32
CA LEU A 138 -14.67 7.51 13.17
C LEU A 138 -15.10 8.67 14.03
N LYS A 139 -14.63 8.71 15.27
CA LYS A 139 -14.89 9.78 16.22
C LYS A 139 -13.61 10.55 16.51
N THR A 140 -13.64 11.84 16.29
CA THR A 140 -12.54 12.73 16.64
C THR A 140 -12.51 13.00 18.14
N GLU A 141 -11.40 13.53 18.64
CA GLU A 141 -11.29 13.96 20.04
C GLU A 141 -12.31 15.06 20.41
N ARG A 142 -12.74 15.83 19.41
CA ARG A 142 -13.79 16.87 19.57
C ARG A 142 -15.21 16.29 19.55
N GLY A 143 -15.36 14.96 19.44
CA GLY A 143 -16.63 14.27 19.42
C GLY A 143 -17.38 14.29 18.08
N LYS A 144 -16.77 14.81 16.99
CA LYS A 144 -17.36 14.80 15.67
C LYS A 144 -17.22 13.42 15.01
N SER A 145 -18.30 12.93 14.42
CA SER A 145 -18.32 11.64 13.70
C SER A 145 -18.06 11.85 12.21
N ILE A 146 -17.11 11.10 11.65
CA ILE A 146 -16.70 11.18 10.25
C ILE A 146 -16.88 9.81 9.59
N SER A 147 -17.47 9.82 8.39
CA SER A 147 -17.57 8.61 7.57
C SER A 147 -16.22 8.29 6.93
N ALA A 148 -15.79 7.04 7.05
CA ALA A 148 -14.55 6.56 6.46
C ALA A 148 -14.79 5.23 5.72
N VAL A 149 -14.01 4.97 4.69
CA VAL A 149 -13.97 3.70 3.99
C VAL A 149 -12.54 3.20 3.87
N TYR A 150 -12.36 1.91 4.03
CA TYR A 150 -11.11 1.21 3.79
C TYR A 150 -11.34 0.10 2.76
N PHE A 151 -10.54 0.13 1.70
CA PHE A 151 -10.52 -0.86 0.64
C PHE A 151 -9.30 -1.75 0.83
N GLY A 152 -9.46 -2.87 1.54
CA GLY A 152 -8.37 -3.78 1.82
C GLY A 152 -8.86 -5.04 2.53
N ASP A 153 -7.93 -5.79 3.10
CA ASP A 153 -8.24 -7.01 3.81
C ASP A 153 -8.89 -6.69 5.17
N VAL A 154 -10.15 -7.07 5.32
CA VAL A 154 -10.93 -6.85 6.54
C VAL A 154 -10.48 -7.76 7.68
N GLU A 155 -10.05 -8.98 7.35
CA GLU A 155 -9.57 -9.92 8.37
C GLU A 155 -8.21 -9.47 8.92
N GLU A 156 -7.30 -8.98 8.06
CA GLU A 156 -6.06 -8.37 8.51
C GLU A 156 -6.30 -7.18 9.44
N PHE A 157 -7.31 -6.33 9.11
CA PHE A 157 -7.73 -5.23 9.98
C PHE A 157 -8.20 -5.74 11.36
N ARG A 158 -9.05 -6.78 11.39
CA ARG A 158 -9.54 -7.38 12.64
C ARG A 158 -8.41 -7.96 13.47
N GLU A 159 -7.54 -8.74 12.86
CA GLU A 159 -6.39 -9.34 13.53
C GLU A 159 -5.43 -8.30 14.11
N TYR A 160 -5.17 -7.23 13.35
CA TYR A 160 -4.30 -6.15 13.81
C TYR A 160 -4.83 -5.50 15.09
N TYR A 161 -6.10 -5.08 15.06
CA TYR A 161 -6.72 -4.45 16.24
C TYR A 161 -7.04 -5.46 17.34
N GLY A 162 -7.34 -6.71 17.00
CA GLY A 162 -7.51 -7.80 17.96
C GLY A 162 -6.25 -8.06 18.79
N ARG A 163 -5.09 -8.09 18.14
CA ARG A 163 -3.79 -8.21 18.82
C ARG A 163 -3.45 -6.99 19.68
N LYS A 164 -3.87 -5.79 19.28
CA LYS A 164 -3.52 -4.53 19.95
C LYS A 164 -4.46 -4.19 21.12
N TYR A 165 -5.75 -4.44 20.98
CA TYR A 165 -6.80 -4.03 21.93
C TYR A 165 -7.62 -5.19 22.51
N GLY A 166 -7.50 -6.38 21.91
CA GLY A 166 -8.30 -7.57 22.26
C GLY A 166 -9.51 -7.76 21.33
N GLU A 167 -9.83 -9.03 21.07
CA GLU A 167 -10.93 -9.43 20.17
C GLU A 167 -12.30 -8.86 20.59
N ASN A 168 -12.54 -8.73 21.90
CA ASN A 168 -13.78 -8.17 22.42
C ASN A 168 -13.98 -6.72 21.99
N GLU A 169 -12.94 -5.89 22.04
CA GLU A 169 -13.00 -4.48 21.62
C GLU A 169 -13.33 -4.36 20.14
N VAL A 170 -12.71 -5.21 19.31
CA VAL A 170 -13.01 -5.28 17.86
C VAL A 170 -14.46 -5.68 17.65
N GLN A 171 -14.96 -6.71 18.35
CA GLN A 171 -16.34 -7.13 18.25
C GLN A 171 -17.31 -6.01 18.66
N GLN A 172 -17.03 -5.26 19.73
CA GLN A 172 -17.85 -4.12 20.13
C GLN A 172 -17.92 -3.04 19.04
N ALA A 173 -16.78 -2.73 18.38
CA ALA A 173 -16.73 -1.78 17.25
C ALA A 173 -17.62 -2.25 16.08
N PHE A 174 -17.59 -3.53 15.72
CA PHE A 174 -18.44 -4.09 14.67
C PHE A 174 -19.93 -4.16 15.06
N LEU A 175 -20.24 -4.23 16.33
CA LEU A 175 -21.61 -4.12 16.85
C LEU A 175 -22.08 -2.67 17.01
N GLY A 176 -21.23 -1.68 16.76
CA GLY A 176 -21.52 -0.26 16.97
C GLY A 176 -21.70 0.10 18.45
N ARG A 177 -20.96 -0.56 19.33
CA ARG A 177 -20.97 -0.35 20.79
C ARG A 177 -19.70 0.35 21.23
N THR A 178 -19.73 0.90 22.44
CA THR A 178 -18.58 1.56 23.06
C THR A 178 -17.39 0.61 23.15
N ASN A 179 -16.23 1.07 22.70
CA ASN A 179 -14.97 0.35 22.70
C ASN A 179 -13.79 1.31 22.95
N GLY A 180 -12.63 0.76 23.27
CA GLY A 180 -11.41 1.51 23.59
C GLY A 180 -10.48 1.71 22.42
N ILE A 181 -10.84 1.29 21.18
CA ILE A 181 -9.94 1.34 20.04
C ILE A 181 -9.60 2.79 19.68
N ARG A 182 -8.31 3.04 19.48
CA ARG A 182 -7.79 4.29 18.95
C ARG A 182 -6.93 3.98 17.74
N MET A 183 -7.20 4.64 16.62
CA MET A 183 -6.49 4.44 15.37
C MET A 183 -5.85 5.72 14.87
N SER A 184 -4.72 5.57 14.21
CA SER A 184 -4.13 6.59 13.34
C SER A 184 -4.41 6.18 11.91
N VAL A 185 -4.64 7.15 11.04
CA VAL A 185 -4.97 6.89 9.64
C VAL A 185 -4.12 7.74 8.71
N VAL A 186 -3.73 7.14 7.58
CA VAL A 186 -3.32 7.89 6.41
C VAL A 186 -4.47 7.81 5.41
N TYR A 187 -4.91 8.96 4.91
CA TYR A 187 -6.15 9.06 4.16
C TYR A 187 -6.10 10.15 3.09
N TYR A 188 -7.10 10.17 2.23
CA TYR A 188 -7.50 11.34 1.44
C TYR A 188 -9.01 11.55 1.53
N PRO A 189 -9.48 12.81 1.47
CA PRO A 189 -10.89 13.11 1.51
C PRO A 189 -11.52 12.98 0.12
N GLU A 190 -12.79 12.55 0.09
CA GLU A 190 -13.61 12.48 -1.12
C GLU A 190 -15.01 13.03 -0.85
N ILE A 191 -15.66 13.51 -1.90
CA ILE A 191 -17.10 13.85 -1.86
C ILE A 191 -17.90 12.59 -2.16
N ASN A 192 -18.59 12.07 -1.17
CA ASN A 192 -19.56 11.00 -1.35
C ASN A 192 -20.88 11.58 -1.82
N ARG A 193 -21.32 11.16 -3.02
CA ARG A 193 -22.60 11.55 -3.63
C ARG A 193 -23.56 10.39 -3.56
N TYR A 194 -24.54 10.47 -2.68
CA TYR A 194 -25.53 9.40 -2.51
C TYR A 194 -26.93 9.99 -2.41
N GLN A 195 -27.86 9.51 -3.27
CA GLN A 195 -29.26 9.94 -3.33
C GLN A 195 -29.45 11.47 -3.39
N GLY A 196 -28.59 12.16 -4.14
CA GLY A 196 -28.64 13.62 -4.28
C GLY A 196 -28.01 14.42 -3.14
N ASN A 197 -27.54 13.77 -2.09
CA ASN A 197 -26.82 14.40 -1.00
C ASN A 197 -25.31 14.30 -1.19
N GLU A 198 -24.59 15.37 -0.88
CA GLU A 198 -23.14 15.40 -0.85
C GLU A 198 -22.63 15.43 0.59
N SER A 199 -21.64 14.62 0.87
CA SER A 199 -20.99 14.59 2.19
C SER A 199 -19.51 14.26 2.04
N ILE A 200 -18.69 14.73 2.98
CA ILE A 200 -17.28 14.34 3.02
C ILE A 200 -17.15 12.93 3.59
N GLN A 201 -16.38 12.13 2.90
CA GLN A 201 -15.94 10.80 3.31
C GLN A 201 -14.43 10.73 3.21
N ILE A 202 -13.76 10.10 4.15
CA ILE A 202 -12.34 9.84 4.05
C ILE A 202 -12.08 8.43 3.53
N VAL A 203 -11.10 8.29 2.65
CA VAL A 203 -10.65 7.00 2.13
C VAL A 203 -9.33 6.65 2.81
N ILE A 204 -9.36 5.66 3.67
CA ILE A 204 -8.20 5.20 4.42
C ILE A 204 -7.27 4.43 3.49
N LYS A 205 -6.00 4.78 3.49
CA LYS A 205 -4.93 4.12 2.75
C LYS A 205 -4.10 3.21 3.64
N ASN A 206 -3.82 3.68 4.85
CA ASN A 206 -3.08 2.95 5.86
C ASN A 206 -3.65 3.28 7.23
N TYR A 207 -3.47 2.38 8.18
CA TYR A 207 -3.89 2.53 9.58
C TYR A 207 -2.84 1.96 10.54
N GLN A 208 -2.87 2.46 11.76
CA GLN A 208 -2.03 1.98 12.85
C GLN A 208 -2.78 2.05 14.19
#